data_683a9c9bae38cde4459acf9ca3c9e7e2
#
_entry.id   683a9c9bae38cde4459acf9ca3c9e7e2
#
_cell.length_a   1.000
_cell.length_b   1.000
_cell.length_c   1.000
_cell.angle_alpha   90.00
_cell.angle_beta   90.00
_cell.angle_gamma   90.00
#
_symmetry.space_group_name_H-M   'P 1'
#
loop_
_entity.id
_entity.type
_entity.pdbx_description
1 polymer ?
#
loop_
_entity_poly.entity_id
_entity_poly.type
_entity_poly.pdbx_seq_one_letter_code
_entity_poly.pdbx_strand_id
1 'polypeptide(L)'
;MNKSEYAVLGQPFWWIHELFHVGYGLDDHYGDTKNNINGEYGMGWWTMMTPFGGDLSVWEKWIMGFVQDSQIQCVVNPQSSSHWIAPASVQTQESKAIIIPISSTKVVVVESIRPAGLHYKIPQNLQGVLVYEIDLTKSDHGMGMKLSLPTNRAVNSNPFAFGFFLGDAPLRKGDRTTSNSYEIEVVEAGNFGDVIKITKN
;
A
#
# COMPACT_ATOMS: atom_id res chain seq x y z
N MET A 1 20.24 0.42 -17.47
CA MET A 1 19.65 -0.43 -16.43
C MET A 1 20.63 -0.48 -15.28
N ASN A 2 20.24 0.01 -14.12
CA ASN A 2 21.15 0.15 -12.98
C ASN A 2 21.23 -1.16 -12.20
N LYS A 3 22.43 -1.76 -12.08
CA LYS A 3 22.63 -3.02 -11.34
C LYS A 3 22.23 -2.90 -9.85
N SER A 4 22.15 -1.70 -9.29
CA SER A 4 21.75 -1.46 -7.91
C SER A 4 20.27 -1.76 -7.65
N GLU A 5 19.39 -1.60 -8.63
CA GLU A 5 17.96 -1.91 -8.52
C GLU A 5 17.72 -3.41 -8.36
N TYR A 6 18.49 -4.22 -9.10
CA TYR A 6 18.48 -5.68 -8.90
C TYR A 6 19.06 -6.12 -7.57
N ALA A 7 20.04 -5.37 -7.07
CA ALA A 7 20.68 -5.70 -5.80
C ALA A 7 19.77 -5.51 -4.59
N VAL A 8 18.86 -4.54 -4.63
CA VAL A 8 17.93 -4.27 -3.52
C VAL A 8 16.87 -5.35 -3.42
N LEU A 9 16.25 -5.75 -4.53
CA LEU A 9 15.15 -6.71 -4.54
C LEU A 9 15.59 -8.13 -4.92
N GLY A 10 16.74 -8.29 -5.61
CA GLY A 10 17.32 -9.57 -6.00
C GLY A 10 16.46 -10.40 -6.95
N GLN A 11 15.62 -9.75 -7.72
CA GLN A 11 14.72 -10.33 -8.71
C GLN A 11 14.76 -9.50 -9.99
N PRO A 12 14.32 -10.03 -11.14
CA PRO A 12 14.25 -9.32 -12.40
C PRO A 12 13.08 -8.32 -12.41
N PHE A 13 13.08 -7.44 -11.41
CA PHE A 13 11.98 -6.55 -11.06
C PHE A 13 11.53 -5.69 -12.26
N TRP A 14 12.46 -5.05 -12.96
CA TRP A 14 12.14 -4.17 -14.07
C TRP A 14 11.33 -4.86 -15.18
N TRP A 15 11.73 -6.07 -15.56
CA TRP A 15 11.00 -6.83 -16.57
C TRP A 15 9.60 -7.22 -16.13
N ILE A 16 9.45 -7.57 -14.86
CA ILE A 16 8.15 -7.93 -14.29
C ILE A 16 7.25 -6.70 -14.24
N HIS A 17 7.76 -5.55 -13.84
CA HIS A 17 7.07 -4.26 -13.86
C HIS A 17 6.53 -3.94 -15.28
N GLU A 18 7.38 -3.96 -16.28
CA GLU A 18 6.97 -3.69 -17.67
C GLU A 18 5.95 -4.71 -18.20
N LEU A 19 6.07 -5.98 -17.79
CA LEU A 19 5.08 -7.01 -18.15
C LEU A 19 3.70 -6.75 -17.54
N PHE A 20 3.62 -6.15 -16.36
CA PHE A 20 2.34 -5.75 -15.79
C PHE A 20 1.68 -4.60 -16.55
N HIS A 21 2.45 -3.66 -17.06
CA HIS A 21 1.90 -2.65 -18.00
C HIS A 21 1.30 -3.30 -19.24
N VAL A 22 2.06 -4.17 -19.89
CA VAL A 22 1.64 -4.77 -21.17
C VAL A 22 0.55 -5.83 -20.99
N GLY A 23 0.66 -6.66 -19.96
CA GLY A 23 -0.22 -7.82 -19.77
C GLY A 23 -1.54 -7.49 -19.06
N TYR A 24 -1.53 -6.51 -18.17
CA TYR A 24 -2.68 -6.19 -17.31
C TYR A 24 -3.12 -4.73 -17.40
N GLY A 25 -2.38 -3.88 -18.11
CA GLY A 25 -2.73 -2.47 -18.24
C GLY A 25 -2.60 -1.68 -16.94
N LEU A 26 -1.73 -2.11 -16.02
CA LEU A 26 -1.49 -1.38 -14.79
C LEU A 26 -0.69 -0.11 -15.09
N ASP A 27 -1.04 0.98 -14.41
CA ASP A 27 -0.31 2.25 -14.46
C ASP A 27 0.83 2.28 -13.45
N ASP A 28 1.77 3.21 -13.67
CA ASP A 28 2.76 3.58 -12.66
C ASP A 28 2.12 4.27 -11.45
N HIS A 29 2.60 3.99 -10.24
CA HIS A 29 2.06 4.54 -8.99
C HIS A 29 3.08 5.31 -8.15
N TYR A 30 4.14 5.84 -8.77
CA TYR A 30 5.17 6.58 -8.05
C TYR A 30 4.92 8.09 -7.93
N GLY A 31 3.80 8.58 -8.45
CA GLY A 31 3.44 10.00 -8.40
C GLY A 31 4.33 10.89 -9.27
N ASP A 32 4.03 12.18 -9.35
CA ASP A 32 4.86 13.16 -10.04
C ASP A 32 6.03 13.60 -9.15
N THR A 33 7.16 12.89 -9.26
CA THR A 33 8.39 13.21 -8.53
C THR A 33 9.05 14.51 -8.99
N LYS A 34 8.69 15.03 -10.18
CA LYS A 34 9.29 16.25 -10.73
C LYS A 34 8.63 17.51 -10.22
N ASN A 35 7.34 17.43 -9.90
CA ASN A 35 6.51 18.59 -9.49
C ASN A 35 5.87 18.38 -8.13
N ASN A 36 6.51 17.64 -7.23
CA ASN A 36 5.98 17.27 -5.94
C ASN A 36 5.72 18.47 -5.00
N ILE A 37 5.06 19.50 -5.53
CA ILE A 37 4.75 20.76 -4.87
C ILE A 37 3.69 20.54 -3.77
N ASN A 38 2.86 19.49 -3.89
CA ASN A 38 1.72 19.22 -3.01
C ASN A 38 1.81 17.95 -2.17
N GLY A 39 2.97 17.31 -2.09
CA GLY A 39 3.12 16.06 -1.33
C GLY A 39 2.38 14.86 -1.95
N GLU A 40 2.18 14.86 -3.25
CA GLU A 40 1.50 13.78 -3.97
C GLU A 40 2.50 12.69 -4.34
N TYR A 41 2.80 11.84 -3.40
CA TYR A 41 3.87 10.83 -3.46
C TYR A 41 3.46 9.49 -4.08
N GLY A 42 2.21 9.35 -4.54
CA GLY A 42 1.69 8.07 -4.99
C GLY A 42 1.84 6.99 -3.92
N MET A 43 2.27 5.81 -4.33
CA MET A 43 2.50 4.66 -3.46
C MET A 43 3.95 4.57 -2.92
N GLY A 44 4.82 5.54 -3.23
CA GLY A 44 6.22 5.46 -2.80
C GLY A 44 6.89 4.17 -3.27
N TRP A 45 7.32 3.32 -2.33
CA TRP A 45 7.95 2.01 -2.60
C TRP A 45 6.98 0.82 -2.56
N TRP A 46 5.71 1.05 -2.29
CA TRP A 46 4.85 0.01 -1.73
C TRP A 46 3.99 -0.72 -2.75
N THR A 47 4.36 -0.69 -4.02
CA THR A 47 3.82 -1.58 -5.05
C THR A 47 4.88 -1.87 -6.10
N MET A 48 4.75 -3.01 -6.79
CA MET A 48 5.59 -3.33 -7.93
C MET A 48 5.48 -2.30 -9.06
N MET A 49 4.36 -1.58 -9.14
CA MET A 49 4.14 -0.51 -10.11
C MET A 49 4.75 0.83 -9.68
N THR A 50 5.82 0.78 -8.89
CA THR A 50 6.72 1.90 -8.59
C THR A 50 8.15 1.52 -8.96
N PRO A 51 9.09 2.47 -9.11
CA PRO A 51 10.46 2.15 -9.54
C PRO A 51 11.21 1.17 -8.64
N PHE A 52 10.69 0.88 -7.45
CA PHE A 52 11.43 0.13 -6.42
C PHE A 52 10.57 -0.86 -5.62
N GLY A 53 9.28 -1.04 -5.94
CA GLY A 53 8.38 -1.92 -5.21
C GLY A 53 8.75 -3.41 -5.28
N GLY A 54 8.34 -4.18 -4.31
CA GLY A 54 8.62 -5.62 -4.22
C GLY A 54 7.47 -6.49 -4.70
N ASP A 55 6.28 -6.24 -4.22
CA ASP A 55 5.06 -7.00 -4.54
C ASP A 55 3.98 -6.03 -5.05
N LEU A 56 2.98 -6.55 -5.68
CA LEU A 56 1.77 -5.79 -6.01
C LEU A 56 1.00 -5.45 -4.73
N SER A 57 0.33 -4.31 -4.71
CA SER A 57 -0.64 -4.01 -3.66
C SER A 57 -1.79 -5.02 -3.66
N VAL A 58 -2.50 -5.11 -2.54
CA VAL A 58 -3.69 -5.96 -2.47
C VAL A 58 -4.76 -5.54 -3.49
N TRP A 59 -4.90 -4.25 -3.74
CA TRP A 59 -5.83 -3.75 -4.75
C TRP A 59 -5.51 -4.28 -6.14
N GLU A 60 -4.25 -4.15 -6.57
CA GLU A 60 -3.80 -4.67 -7.87
C GLU A 60 -3.98 -6.19 -7.96
N LYS A 61 -3.61 -6.92 -6.91
CA LYS A 61 -3.85 -8.37 -6.83
C LYS A 61 -5.32 -8.74 -6.94
N TRP A 62 -6.19 -7.97 -6.32
CA TRP A 62 -7.63 -8.23 -6.33
C TRP A 62 -8.24 -8.00 -7.71
N ILE A 63 -7.96 -6.86 -8.35
CA ILE A 63 -8.49 -6.58 -9.69
C ILE A 63 -7.97 -7.57 -10.75
N MET A 64 -6.81 -8.16 -10.53
CA MET A 64 -6.24 -9.22 -11.39
C MET A 64 -6.71 -10.63 -11.01
N GLY A 65 -7.50 -10.80 -9.96
CA GLY A 65 -8.01 -12.09 -9.50
C GLY A 65 -7.02 -12.96 -8.72
N PHE A 66 -5.89 -12.41 -8.29
CA PHE A 66 -4.92 -13.13 -7.44
C PHE A 66 -5.34 -13.14 -5.96
N VAL A 67 -6.17 -12.20 -5.54
CA VAL A 67 -6.86 -12.15 -4.26
C VAL A 67 -8.36 -12.31 -4.52
N GLN A 68 -9.01 -13.20 -3.79
CA GLN A 68 -10.43 -13.51 -3.98
C GLN A 68 -11.32 -12.50 -3.21
N ASP A 69 -12.57 -12.33 -3.64
CA ASP A 69 -13.54 -11.46 -2.95
C ASP A 69 -13.73 -11.83 -1.48
N SER A 70 -13.69 -13.13 -1.16
CA SER A 70 -13.77 -13.64 0.22
C SER A 70 -12.62 -13.19 1.13
N GLN A 71 -11.52 -12.71 0.55
CA GLN A 71 -10.35 -12.21 1.26
C GLN A 71 -10.37 -10.68 1.44
N ILE A 72 -11.43 -10.02 1.00
CA ILE A 72 -11.63 -8.58 1.13
C ILE A 72 -12.77 -8.28 2.10
N GLN A 73 -12.50 -7.46 3.10
CA GLN A 73 -13.53 -6.92 3.99
C GLN A 73 -14.03 -5.58 3.44
N CYS A 74 -15.19 -5.56 2.81
CA CYS A 74 -15.82 -4.31 2.39
C CYS A 74 -16.61 -3.71 3.57
N VAL A 75 -16.15 -2.56 4.07
CA VAL A 75 -16.69 -1.90 5.27
C VAL A 75 -17.38 -0.61 4.87
N VAL A 76 -18.71 -0.68 4.77
CA VAL A 76 -19.53 0.43 4.28
C VAL A 76 -19.94 1.34 5.44
N ASN A 77 -19.53 2.61 5.37
CA ASN A 77 -19.91 3.68 6.30
C ASN A 77 -19.78 3.31 7.79
N PRO A 78 -18.64 2.76 8.25
CA PRO A 78 -18.47 2.38 9.64
C PRO A 78 -18.49 3.61 10.54
N GLN A 79 -19.20 3.54 11.70
CA GLN A 79 -19.09 4.55 12.75
C GLN A 79 -17.85 4.25 13.61
N SER A 80 -17.73 3.01 14.07
CA SER A 80 -16.54 2.46 14.70
C SER A 80 -16.56 0.95 14.52
N SER A 81 -15.44 0.39 14.07
CA SER A 81 -15.31 -1.06 13.87
C SER A 81 -13.85 -1.50 14.05
N SER A 82 -13.66 -2.79 14.36
CA SER A 82 -12.34 -3.40 14.47
C SER A 82 -12.26 -4.61 13.55
N HIS A 83 -11.14 -4.75 12.86
CA HIS A 83 -10.93 -5.75 11.83
C HIS A 83 -9.54 -6.37 11.99
N TRP A 84 -9.45 -7.67 11.75
CA TRP A 84 -8.17 -8.35 11.63
C TRP A 84 -7.87 -8.64 10.16
N ILE A 85 -6.62 -8.41 9.73
CA ILE A 85 -6.13 -8.70 8.39
C ILE A 85 -4.80 -9.46 8.44
N ALA A 86 -4.65 -10.46 7.57
CA ALA A 86 -3.42 -11.18 7.34
C ALA A 86 -2.54 -10.44 6.32
N PRO A 87 -1.21 -10.63 6.35
CA PRO A 87 -0.33 -10.05 5.35
C PRO A 87 -0.69 -10.50 3.93
N ALA A 88 -0.72 -9.56 2.99
CA ALA A 88 -1.06 -9.83 1.60
C ALA A 88 -0.04 -10.73 0.90
N SER A 89 1.22 -10.68 1.34
CA SER A 89 2.33 -11.47 0.82
C SER A 89 2.37 -12.93 1.29
N VAL A 90 1.50 -13.32 2.23
CA VAL A 90 1.44 -14.69 2.77
C VAL A 90 0.23 -15.42 2.20
N GLN A 91 0.43 -16.61 1.68
CA GLN A 91 -0.65 -17.44 1.14
C GLN A 91 -1.49 -18.04 2.27
N THR A 92 -2.65 -17.44 2.54
CA THR A 92 -3.68 -17.93 3.45
C THR A 92 -5.06 -17.61 2.87
N GLN A 93 -6.11 -18.23 3.40
CA GLN A 93 -7.51 -17.91 3.02
C GLN A 93 -8.10 -16.74 3.81
N GLU A 94 -7.33 -16.18 4.71
CA GLU A 94 -7.73 -15.10 5.58
C GLU A 94 -7.90 -13.76 4.84
N SER A 95 -8.61 -12.82 5.46
CA SER A 95 -8.77 -11.47 4.92
C SER A 95 -7.43 -10.77 4.73
N LYS A 96 -7.20 -10.20 3.55
CA LYS A 96 -5.96 -9.54 3.14
C LYS A 96 -6.04 -8.03 3.19
N ALA A 97 -7.23 -7.49 3.05
CA ALA A 97 -7.45 -6.06 3.09
C ALA A 97 -8.83 -5.69 3.63
N ILE A 98 -8.92 -4.44 4.05
CA ILE A 98 -10.17 -3.74 4.29
C ILE A 98 -10.32 -2.70 3.18
N ILE A 99 -11.50 -2.62 2.58
CA ILE A 99 -11.88 -1.60 1.61
C ILE A 99 -13.03 -0.79 2.17
N ILE A 100 -12.86 0.53 2.24
CA ILE A 100 -13.86 1.48 2.69
C ILE A 100 -14.31 2.30 1.48
N PRO A 101 -15.51 2.06 0.93
CA PRO A 101 -16.04 2.87 -0.14
C PRO A 101 -16.32 4.32 0.32
N ILE A 102 -15.79 5.29 -0.41
CA ILE A 102 -15.99 6.73 -0.15
C ILE A 102 -17.01 7.29 -1.14
N SER A 103 -16.92 6.90 -2.41
CA SER A 103 -17.87 7.26 -3.48
C SER A 103 -17.93 6.13 -4.51
N SER A 104 -18.64 6.35 -5.60
CA SER A 104 -18.66 5.39 -6.73
C SER A 104 -17.31 5.22 -7.44
N THR A 105 -16.36 6.13 -7.21
CA THR A 105 -15.05 6.14 -7.89
C THR A 105 -13.88 6.22 -6.93
N LYS A 106 -14.13 6.25 -5.60
CA LYS A 106 -13.07 6.41 -4.61
C LYS A 106 -13.22 5.43 -3.45
N VAL A 107 -12.13 4.81 -3.07
CA VAL A 107 -12.04 3.91 -1.91
C VAL A 107 -10.80 4.21 -1.08
N VAL A 108 -10.84 3.83 0.19
CA VAL A 108 -9.65 3.70 1.05
C VAL A 108 -9.38 2.20 1.22
N VAL A 109 -8.12 1.82 1.04
CA VAL A 109 -7.64 0.44 1.21
C VAL A 109 -6.68 0.37 2.38
N VAL A 110 -6.80 -0.69 3.17
CA VAL A 110 -5.93 -0.98 4.30
C VAL A 110 -5.38 -2.39 4.13
N GLU A 111 -4.06 -2.54 4.07
CA GLU A 111 -3.39 -3.85 3.92
C GLU A 111 -2.20 -4.01 4.86
N SER A 112 -1.90 -5.26 5.21
CA SER A 112 -0.77 -5.61 6.08
C SER A 112 0.45 -6.00 5.26
N ILE A 113 1.61 -5.40 5.56
CA ILE A 113 2.90 -5.66 4.90
C ILE A 113 3.83 -6.38 5.86
N ARG A 114 4.41 -7.48 5.39
CA ARG A 114 5.45 -8.26 6.10
C ARG A 114 6.58 -8.65 5.15
N PRO A 115 7.80 -8.88 5.67
CA PRO A 115 8.93 -9.37 4.88
C PRO A 115 8.72 -10.86 4.50
N ALA A 116 7.77 -11.11 3.61
CA ALA A 116 7.40 -12.40 3.09
C ALA A 116 7.02 -12.29 1.60
N GLY A 117 6.95 -13.42 0.88
CA GLY A 117 6.65 -13.43 -0.54
C GLY A 117 7.64 -12.56 -1.32
N LEU A 118 7.18 -11.71 -2.20
CA LEU A 118 8.03 -10.78 -2.96
C LEU A 118 8.55 -9.61 -2.10
N HIS A 119 8.00 -9.42 -0.91
CA HIS A 119 8.50 -8.47 0.09
C HIS A 119 9.60 -9.03 1.00
N TYR A 120 10.14 -10.21 0.75
CA TYR A 120 11.05 -10.93 1.65
C TYR A 120 12.31 -10.15 2.06
N LYS A 121 12.73 -9.14 1.29
CA LYS A 121 13.87 -8.28 1.58
C LYS A 121 13.53 -6.97 2.31
N ILE A 122 12.27 -6.70 2.57
CA ILE A 122 11.90 -5.52 3.34
C ILE A 122 12.46 -5.66 4.76
N PRO A 123 13.17 -4.66 5.27
CA PRO A 123 13.63 -4.64 6.66
C PRO A 123 12.46 -4.79 7.63
N GLN A 124 12.62 -5.59 8.68
CA GLN A 124 11.54 -5.83 9.66
C GLN A 124 11.01 -4.56 10.33
N ASN A 125 11.84 -3.54 10.49
CA ASN A 125 11.43 -2.26 11.05
C ASN A 125 10.57 -1.41 10.09
N LEU A 126 10.42 -1.83 8.82
CA LEU A 126 9.56 -1.18 7.82
C LEU A 126 8.26 -1.94 7.58
N GLN A 127 8.03 -3.07 8.27
CA GLN A 127 6.75 -3.77 8.23
C GLN A 127 5.66 -2.99 8.97
N GLY A 128 4.40 -3.22 8.61
CA GLY A 128 3.25 -2.59 9.24
C GLY A 128 2.01 -2.60 8.34
N VAL A 129 1.14 -1.65 8.55
CA VAL A 129 -0.11 -1.51 7.81
C VAL A 129 -0.02 -0.33 6.86
N LEU A 130 -0.22 -0.58 5.58
CA LEU A 130 -0.40 0.48 4.58
C LEU A 130 -1.85 0.91 4.53
N VAL A 131 -2.05 2.21 4.46
CA VAL A 131 -3.34 2.82 4.15
C VAL A 131 -3.15 3.69 2.93
N TYR A 132 -4.01 3.54 1.93
CA TYR A 132 -3.95 4.33 0.72
C TYR A 132 -5.34 4.58 0.13
N GLU A 133 -5.46 5.65 -0.60
CA GLU A 133 -6.66 6.03 -1.35
C GLU A 133 -6.51 5.60 -2.80
N ILE A 134 -7.62 5.17 -3.39
CA ILE A 134 -7.75 4.93 -4.82
C ILE A 134 -8.83 5.86 -5.36
N ASP A 135 -8.49 6.61 -6.40
CA ASP A 135 -9.37 7.53 -7.11
C ASP A 135 -9.39 7.19 -8.61
N LEU A 136 -10.41 6.46 -9.02
CA LEU A 136 -10.58 5.98 -10.41
C LEU A 136 -10.83 7.12 -11.42
N THR A 137 -11.00 8.37 -10.97
CA THR A 137 -11.13 9.52 -11.88
C THR A 137 -9.78 10.08 -12.33
N LYS A 138 -8.70 9.62 -11.70
CA LYS A 138 -7.32 10.04 -11.99
C LYS A 138 -6.60 8.91 -12.72
N SER A 139 -6.11 9.18 -13.91
CA SER A 139 -5.55 8.17 -14.80
C SER A 139 -4.06 8.37 -15.14
N ASP A 140 -3.39 9.35 -14.55
CA ASP A 140 -2.03 9.69 -14.92
C ASP A 140 -1.00 9.46 -13.80
N HIS A 141 -0.02 8.65 -14.09
CA HIS A 141 1.25 8.47 -13.36
C HIS A 141 1.15 8.40 -11.84
N GLY A 142 0.29 7.50 -11.35
CA GLY A 142 0.20 7.20 -9.93
C GLY A 142 -0.63 8.16 -9.10
N MET A 143 -1.29 9.12 -9.72
CA MET A 143 -2.19 10.04 -9.02
C MET A 143 -3.48 9.34 -8.58
N GLY A 144 -3.80 8.19 -9.18
CA GLY A 144 -4.95 7.35 -8.83
C GLY A 144 -4.76 6.55 -7.54
N MET A 145 -3.52 6.29 -7.11
CA MET A 145 -3.21 5.58 -5.87
C MET A 145 -2.27 6.43 -5.01
N LYS A 146 -2.64 6.68 -3.77
CA LYS A 146 -1.89 7.57 -2.88
C LYS A 146 -1.87 7.07 -1.44
N LEU A 147 -0.68 7.00 -0.84
CA LEU A 147 -0.52 6.66 0.58
C LEU A 147 -1.14 7.72 1.50
N SER A 148 -1.81 7.25 2.55
CA SER A 148 -2.21 8.03 3.72
C SER A 148 -1.16 7.84 4.80
N LEU A 149 -0.34 8.85 5.04
CA LEU A 149 0.81 8.77 5.93
C LEU A 149 0.39 8.85 7.40
N PRO A 150 1.18 8.28 8.34
CA PRO A 150 0.95 8.45 9.78
C PRO A 150 0.80 9.92 10.17
N THR A 151 -0.17 10.23 11.02
CA THR A 151 -0.41 11.59 11.53
C THR A 151 0.27 11.87 12.87
N ASN A 152 0.70 10.83 13.57
CA ASN A 152 1.30 10.93 14.91
C ASN A 152 2.82 10.73 14.93
N ARG A 153 3.46 10.64 13.76
CA ARG A 153 4.93 10.66 13.61
C ARG A 153 5.34 11.19 12.23
N ALA A 154 6.58 11.63 12.12
CA ALA A 154 7.15 12.03 10.84
C ALA A 154 7.47 10.80 9.97
N VAL A 155 7.31 10.95 8.66
CA VAL A 155 7.69 10.00 7.62
C VAL A 155 8.67 10.69 6.68
N ASN A 156 9.73 9.99 6.28
CA ASN A 156 10.68 10.53 5.32
C ASN A 156 10.03 10.59 3.92
N SER A 157 9.76 11.82 3.49
CA SER A 157 9.12 12.10 2.20
C SER A 157 10.06 12.71 1.17
N ASN A 158 11.38 12.64 1.38
CA ASN A 158 12.35 13.16 0.41
C ASN A 158 12.44 12.22 -0.82
N PRO A 159 11.94 12.64 -2.00
CA PRO A 159 11.95 11.81 -3.20
C PRO A 159 13.35 11.56 -3.76
N PHE A 160 14.34 12.32 -3.31
CA PHE A 160 15.75 12.19 -3.73
C PHE A 160 16.60 11.40 -2.74
N ALA A 161 16.05 10.98 -1.59
CA ALA A 161 16.73 10.09 -0.69
C ALA A 161 16.89 8.72 -1.37
N PHE A 162 18.12 8.37 -1.73
CA PHE A 162 18.47 7.02 -2.12
C PHE A 162 18.17 6.09 -0.94
N GLY A 163 17.23 5.22 -1.11
CA GLY A 163 16.73 4.35 -0.07
C GLY A 163 15.23 4.19 -0.21
N PHE A 164 14.60 3.56 0.72
CA PHE A 164 13.17 3.31 0.71
C PHE A 164 12.36 4.61 0.86
N PHE A 165 12.12 5.30 -0.24
CA PHE A 165 11.25 6.48 -0.28
C PHE A 165 9.87 6.14 0.29
N LEU A 166 9.45 6.84 1.32
CA LEU A 166 8.29 6.49 2.14
C LEU A 166 8.36 5.07 2.74
N GLY A 167 9.55 4.52 2.89
CA GLY A 167 9.74 3.17 3.43
C GLY A 167 9.25 3.01 4.86
N ASP A 168 9.14 4.06 5.62
CA ASP A 168 8.58 4.09 6.97
C ASP A 168 7.11 4.58 7.01
N ALA A 169 6.42 4.63 5.87
CA ALA A 169 5.00 4.94 5.79
C ALA A 169 4.07 3.91 6.47
N PRO A 170 4.37 2.58 6.47
CA PRO A 170 3.48 1.63 7.12
C PRO A 170 3.24 1.97 8.58
N LEU A 171 1.97 1.99 8.98
CA LEU A 171 1.54 2.20 10.35
C LEU A 171 2.01 1.02 11.22
N ARG A 172 2.56 1.35 12.38
CA ARG A 172 2.97 0.41 13.43
C ARG A 172 1.93 0.39 14.54
N LYS A 173 2.02 -0.54 15.48
CA LYS A 173 1.14 -0.55 16.65
C LYS A 173 1.12 0.82 17.34
N GLY A 174 -0.08 1.37 17.50
CA GLY A 174 -0.34 2.70 18.05
C GLY A 174 -0.23 3.85 17.06
N ASP A 175 0.21 3.59 15.83
CA ASP A 175 0.17 4.59 14.77
C ASP A 175 -1.26 4.74 14.25
N ARG A 176 -1.55 5.94 13.77
CA ARG A 176 -2.84 6.29 13.15
C ARG A 176 -2.64 7.17 11.93
N THR A 177 -3.60 7.13 11.04
CA THR A 177 -3.73 8.04 9.92
C THR A 177 -5.17 8.49 9.76
N THR A 178 -5.37 9.60 9.07
CA THR A 178 -6.69 10.05 8.63
C THR A 178 -6.75 9.99 7.11
N SER A 179 -7.74 9.29 6.60
CA SER A 179 -8.02 9.20 5.17
C SER A 179 -9.49 9.49 4.93
N ASN A 180 -9.76 10.52 4.17
CA ASN A 180 -11.10 11.10 4.02
C ASN A 180 -11.71 11.43 5.41
N SER A 181 -12.87 10.89 5.74
CA SER A 181 -13.55 11.11 7.03
C SER A 181 -13.30 9.99 8.05
N TYR A 182 -12.26 9.18 7.86
CA TYR A 182 -11.98 8.05 8.74
C TYR A 182 -10.60 8.17 9.39
N GLU A 183 -10.55 7.98 10.70
CA GLU A 183 -9.32 7.65 11.42
C GLU A 183 -9.12 6.13 11.37
N ILE A 184 -7.91 5.72 11.02
CA ILE A 184 -7.48 4.32 10.92
C ILE A 184 -6.29 4.14 11.85
N GLU A 185 -6.42 3.26 12.84
CA GLU A 185 -5.43 3.00 13.88
C GLU A 185 -5.03 1.52 13.88
N VAL A 186 -3.73 1.24 14.03
CA VAL A 186 -3.23 -0.12 14.29
C VAL A 186 -3.25 -0.38 15.79
N VAL A 187 -4.24 -1.13 16.25
CA VAL A 187 -4.43 -1.45 17.68
C VAL A 187 -3.47 -2.54 18.13
N GLU A 188 -3.32 -3.57 17.29
CA GLU A 188 -2.39 -4.67 17.51
C GLU A 188 -1.62 -4.99 16.24
N ALA A 189 -0.34 -5.33 16.39
CA ALA A 189 0.52 -5.79 15.32
C ALA A 189 1.18 -7.10 15.72
N GLY A 190 1.02 -8.13 14.89
CA GLY A 190 1.55 -9.47 15.15
C GLY A 190 2.24 -10.08 13.93
N ASN A 191 2.92 -11.20 14.13
CA ASN A 191 3.62 -11.89 13.04
C ASN A 191 2.66 -12.41 11.95
N PHE A 192 1.41 -12.69 12.30
CA PHE A 192 0.43 -13.30 11.41
C PHE A 192 -0.62 -12.32 10.88
N GLY A 193 -0.62 -11.10 11.36
CA GLY A 193 -1.58 -10.07 10.95
C GLY A 193 -1.69 -8.93 11.94
N ASP A 194 -2.58 -8.00 11.63
CA ASP A 194 -2.78 -6.76 12.36
C ASP A 194 -4.26 -6.57 12.70
N VAL A 195 -4.54 -5.97 13.86
CA VAL A 195 -5.88 -5.51 14.24
C VAL A 195 -5.99 -4.02 13.98
N ILE A 196 -6.94 -3.66 13.15
CA ILE A 196 -7.18 -2.30 12.67
C ILE A 196 -8.49 -1.79 13.27
N LYS A 197 -8.45 -0.62 13.87
CA LYS A 197 -9.64 0.11 14.27
C LYS A 197 -9.92 1.22 13.27
N ILE A 198 -11.16 1.31 12.82
CA ILE A 198 -11.65 2.35 11.92
C ILE A 198 -12.71 3.14 12.68
N THR A 199 -12.56 4.47 12.71
CA THR A 199 -13.52 5.37 13.37
C THR A 199 -13.86 6.50 12.42
N LYS A 200 -15.13 6.83 12.27
CA LYS A 200 -15.58 7.96 11.49
C LYS A 200 -15.43 9.25 12.30
N ASN A 201 -14.77 10.25 11.72
CA ASN A 201 -14.62 11.60 12.28
C ASN A 201 -15.87 12.45 12.02
#